data_c2640bf8b9330018d75cb4424e1936d4
#
_entry.id   c2640bf8b9330018d75cb4424e1936d4
#
_cell.length_a   1.000
_cell.length_b   1.000
_cell.length_c   1.000
_cell.angle_alpha   90.00
_cell.angle_beta   90.00
_cell.angle_gamma   90.00
#
_symmetry.space_group_name_H-M   'P 1'
#
loop_
_entity.id
_entity.type
_entity.pdbx_description
1 polymer ?
#
loop_
_entity_poly.entity_id
_entity_poly.type
_entity_poly.pdbx_seq_one_letter_code
_entity_poly.pdbx_strand_id
1 'polypeptide(L)'
;WYGLSLPDSTVWAAENSVSIVTNRDEAGSRQITDRYRQEWRALGRDDGALPRLGMTRHIVIAETEAEAMAIARRAYIIWRTSFYLLWDRHGMKPINVNFPDSVDELAALGQAIIGTPDKVGAEIHRQAEAAGVNYFLCRFAFGDTTYDEAKQSVDLFTRHIASP
;
A
#
# COMPACT_ATOMS: atom_id res chain seq x y z
N TRP A 1 -5.59 -6.17 12.80
CA TRP A 1 -4.54 -5.67 11.90
C TRP A 1 -3.50 -4.85 12.65
N TYR A 2 -2.25 -5.07 12.36
CA TYR A 2 -1.14 -4.32 12.94
C TYR A 2 -0.28 -3.68 11.84
N GLY A 3 -0.19 -2.35 11.86
CA GLY A 3 0.67 -1.59 10.95
C GLY A 3 2.11 -1.65 11.42
N LEU A 4 3.03 -2.08 10.56
CA LEU A 4 4.44 -2.15 10.90
C LEU A 4 5.36 -1.77 9.73
N SER A 5 6.54 -1.27 10.07
CA SER A 5 7.53 -0.83 9.10
C SER A 5 8.92 -1.45 9.31
N LEU A 6 9.10 -2.24 10.38
CA LEU A 6 10.36 -2.89 10.72
C LEU A 6 10.16 -4.41 10.87
N PRO A 7 11.10 -5.23 10.35
CA PRO A 7 11.02 -6.70 10.46
C PRO A 7 10.92 -7.22 11.90
N ASP A 8 11.61 -6.59 12.85
CA ASP A 8 11.62 -7.05 14.25
C ASP A 8 10.25 -6.99 14.92
N SER A 9 9.37 -6.11 14.44
CA SER A 9 7.97 -6.02 14.94
C SER A 9 7.11 -7.21 14.52
N THR A 10 7.59 -8.07 13.61
CA THR A 10 6.87 -9.27 13.16
C THR A 10 6.85 -10.39 14.21
N VAL A 11 7.83 -10.44 15.10
CA VAL A 11 7.91 -11.49 16.14
C VAL A 11 6.64 -11.50 16.97
N TRP A 12 6.31 -10.38 17.59
CA TRP A 12 5.09 -10.24 18.38
C TRP A 12 3.82 -10.51 17.56
N ALA A 13 3.78 -10.01 16.33
CA ALA A 13 2.61 -10.21 15.47
C ALA A 13 2.40 -11.69 15.11
N ALA A 14 3.47 -12.42 14.83
CA ALA A 14 3.42 -13.85 14.56
C ALA A 14 2.99 -14.65 15.81
N GLU A 15 3.59 -14.37 16.97
CA GLU A 15 3.21 -15.02 18.25
C GLU A 15 1.72 -14.90 18.55
N ASN A 16 1.14 -13.73 18.27
CA ASN A 16 -0.26 -13.42 18.54
C ASN A 16 -1.21 -13.67 17.35
N SER A 17 -0.75 -14.27 16.25
CA SER A 17 -1.54 -14.57 15.03
C SER A 17 -2.23 -13.33 14.44
N VAL A 18 -1.55 -12.18 14.48
CA VAL A 18 -2.10 -10.90 14.04
C VAL A 18 -1.79 -10.67 12.56
N SER A 19 -2.81 -10.34 11.76
CA SER A 19 -2.61 -9.85 10.39
C SER A 19 -1.85 -8.53 10.38
N ILE A 20 -0.92 -8.38 9.45
CA ILE A 20 -0.06 -7.20 9.35
C ILE A 20 -0.29 -6.42 8.07
N VAL A 21 0.04 -5.13 8.08
CA VAL A 21 0.10 -4.29 6.89
C VAL A 21 1.32 -3.38 6.93
N THR A 22 1.98 -3.25 5.78
CA THR A 22 3.11 -2.33 5.60
C THR A 22 2.90 -1.42 4.40
N ASN A 23 3.51 -0.22 4.44
CA ASN A 23 3.59 0.71 3.31
C ASN A 23 5.02 0.86 2.77
N ARG A 24 5.94 -0.05 3.17
CA ARG A 24 7.31 -0.05 2.66
C ARG A 24 7.35 -0.30 1.14
N ASP A 25 8.47 0.01 0.52
CA ASP A 25 8.78 -0.47 -0.83
C ASP A 25 8.74 -2.01 -0.92
N GLU A 26 8.86 -2.54 -2.11
CA GLU A 26 8.76 -3.99 -2.33
C GLU A 26 9.81 -4.77 -1.54
N ALA A 27 11.06 -4.31 -1.57
CA ALA A 27 12.15 -4.99 -0.87
C ALA A 27 11.95 -4.99 0.65
N GLY A 28 11.58 -3.84 1.22
CA GLY A 28 11.26 -3.73 2.64
C GLY A 28 10.02 -4.53 3.04
N SER A 29 9.01 -4.57 2.19
CA SER A 29 7.82 -5.40 2.39
C SER A 29 8.18 -6.89 2.37
N ARG A 30 9.05 -7.31 1.43
CA ARG A 30 9.54 -8.69 1.35
C ARG A 30 10.29 -9.12 2.61
N GLN A 31 11.19 -8.27 3.13
CA GLN A 31 11.88 -8.55 4.40
C GLN A 31 10.90 -8.79 5.55
N ILE A 32 9.84 -7.98 5.62
CA ILE A 32 8.80 -8.10 6.65
C ILE A 32 8.02 -9.40 6.49
N THR A 33 7.57 -9.72 5.29
CA THR A 33 6.76 -10.93 5.04
C THR A 33 7.56 -12.21 5.20
N ASP A 34 8.83 -12.22 4.79
CA ASP A 34 9.73 -13.37 4.97
C ASP A 34 10.04 -13.59 6.46
N ARG A 35 10.31 -12.51 7.21
CA ARG A 35 10.52 -12.60 8.66
C ARG A 35 9.26 -13.12 9.37
N TYR A 36 8.07 -12.63 9.02
CA TYR A 36 6.82 -13.12 9.59
C TYR A 36 6.65 -14.62 9.36
N ARG A 37 6.87 -15.11 8.13
CA ARG A 37 6.79 -16.55 7.81
C ARG A 37 7.81 -17.38 8.56
N GLN A 38 9.03 -16.85 8.73
CA GLN A 38 10.07 -17.51 9.52
C GLN A 38 9.62 -17.71 10.97
N GLU A 39 9.14 -16.65 11.61
CA GLU A 39 8.63 -16.71 12.98
C GLU A 39 7.41 -17.64 13.10
N TRP A 40 6.48 -17.56 12.12
CA TRP A 40 5.30 -18.41 12.07
C TRP A 40 5.65 -19.90 12.07
N ARG A 41 6.61 -20.30 11.23
CA ARG A 41 7.09 -21.67 11.13
C ARG A 41 7.91 -22.10 12.35
N ALA A 42 8.68 -21.21 12.95
CA ALA A 42 9.42 -21.48 14.20
C ALA A 42 8.49 -21.81 15.38
N LEU A 43 7.25 -21.30 15.36
CA LEU A 43 6.19 -21.65 16.31
C LEU A 43 5.49 -22.99 15.99
N GLY A 44 5.94 -23.73 14.98
CA GLY A 44 5.36 -25.00 14.57
C GLY A 44 3.99 -24.88 13.89
N ARG A 45 3.64 -23.71 13.35
CA ARG A 45 2.32 -23.44 12.77
C ARG A 45 2.27 -23.77 11.28
N ASP A 46 1.11 -24.22 10.82
CA ASP A 46 0.86 -24.55 9.41
C ASP A 46 0.77 -23.26 8.55
N ASP A 47 1.42 -23.28 7.39
CA ASP A 47 1.37 -22.18 6.42
C ASP A 47 -0.06 -21.94 5.87
N GLY A 48 -0.93 -22.97 5.87
CA GLY A 48 -2.34 -22.83 5.51
C GLY A 48 -3.16 -21.98 6.49
N ALA A 49 -2.69 -21.83 7.73
CA ALA A 49 -3.29 -20.98 8.74
C ALA A 49 -2.61 -19.59 8.84
N LEU A 50 -1.71 -19.26 7.90
CA LEU A 50 -0.97 -18.00 7.91
C LEU A 50 -1.93 -16.81 7.87
N PRO A 51 -1.82 -15.84 8.79
CA PRO A 51 -2.60 -14.62 8.76
C PRO A 51 -2.36 -13.79 7.50
N ARG A 52 -3.16 -12.74 7.31
CA ARG A 52 -2.99 -11.84 6.17
C ARG A 52 -1.74 -11.00 6.34
N LEU A 53 -0.83 -11.14 5.38
CA LEU A 53 0.37 -10.33 5.24
C LEU A 53 0.10 -9.30 4.15
N GLY A 54 -0.19 -8.08 4.56
CA GLY A 54 -0.69 -7.04 3.67
C GLY A 54 0.36 -5.99 3.31
N MET A 55 0.21 -5.42 2.10
CA MET A 55 0.80 -4.13 1.76
C MET A 55 -0.28 -3.15 1.31
N THR A 56 -0.03 -1.85 1.51
CA THR A 56 -0.97 -0.81 1.09
C THR A 56 -0.36 0.15 0.09
N ARG A 57 -1.16 0.59 -0.90
CA ARG A 57 -0.78 1.56 -1.93
C ARG A 57 -1.88 2.59 -2.14
N HIS A 58 -1.49 3.81 -2.53
CA HIS A 58 -2.41 4.75 -3.16
C HIS A 58 -2.76 4.24 -4.55
N ILE A 59 -4.06 4.14 -4.86
CA ILE A 59 -4.55 3.62 -6.13
C ILE A 59 -5.47 4.66 -6.77
N VAL A 60 -5.19 4.99 -8.04
CA VAL A 60 -6.11 5.77 -8.87
C VAL A 60 -6.26 5.06 -10.21
N ILE A 61 -7.50 4.74 -10.56
CA ILE A 61 -7.84 4.07 -11.82
C ILE A 61 -8.82 4.94 -12.59
N ALA A 62 -8.49 5.22 -13.85
CA ALA A 62 -9.36 5.93 -14.77
C ALA A 62 -9.29 5.29 -16.17
N GLU A 63 -10.14 5.76 -17.08
CA GLU A 63 -10.17 5.25 -18.46
C GLU A 63 -8.87 5.57 -19.23
N THR A 64 -8.16 6.63 -18.82
CA THR A 64 -6.90 7.03 -19.42
C THR A 64 -5.82 7.31 -18.38
N GLU A 65 -4.55 7.07 -18.75
CA GLU A 65 -3.38 7.42 -17.94
C GLU A 65 -3.36 8.91 -17.54
N ALA A 66 -3.71 9.79 -18.49
CA ALA A 66 -3.68 11.22 -18.27
C ALA A 66 -4.70 11.66 -17.21
N GLU A 67 -5.90 11.12 -17.25
CA GLU A 67 -6.96 11.36 -16.26
C GLU A 67 -6.54 10.85 -14.88
N ALA A 68 -6.09 9.59 -14.79
CA ALA A 68 -5.63 9.01 -13.54
C ALA A 68 -4.50 9.83 -12.89
N MET A 69 -3.52 10.26 -13.67
CA MET A 69 -2.41 11.08 -13.19
C MET A 69 -2.86 12.49 -12.77
N ALA A 70 -3.81 13.10 -13.47
CA ALA A 70 -4.34 14.41 -13.09
C ALA A 70 -5.03 14.37 -11.72
N ILE A 71 -5.86 13.36 -11.48
CA ILE A 71 -6.51 13.12 -10.18
C ILE A 71 -5.44 12.90 -9.11
N ALA A 72 -4.50 12.00 -9.35
CA ALA A 72 -3.49 11.63 -8.37
C ALA A 72 -2.58 12.80 -7.97
N ARG A 73 -2.14 13.63 -8.94
CA ARG A 73 -1.28 14.79 -8.67
C ARG A 73 -1.96 15.81 -7.78
N ARG A 74 -3.24 16.09 -8.03
CA ARG A 74 -4.03 17.01 -7.21
C ARG A 74 -4.24 16.44 -5.79
N ALA A 75 -4.73 15.23 -5.70
CA ALA A 75 -5.08 14.59 -4.43
C ALA A 75 -3.87 14.35 -3.53
N TYR A 76 -2.73 13.97 -4.10
CA TYR A 76 -1.53 13.66 -3.34
C TYR A 76 -0.97 14.86 -2.57
N ILE A 77 -0.95 16.04 -3.17
CA ILE A 77 -0.44 17.26 -2.52
C ILE A 77 -1.24 17.55 -1.25
N ILE A 78 -2.56 17.47 -1.33
CA ILE A 78 -3.44 17.71 -0.17
C ILE A 78 -3.25 16.63 0.90
N TRP A 79 -3.20 15.36 0.48
CA TRP A 79 -2.96 14.26 1.41
C TRP A 79 -1.61 14.39 2.12
N ARG A 80 -0.54 14.66 1.39
CA ARG A 80 0.80 14.80 1.93
C ARG A 80 0.91 15.97 2.91
N THR A 81 0.36 17.12 2.54
CA THR A 81 0.29 18.30 3.41
C THR A 81 -0.43 17.98 4.72
N SER A 82 -1.57 17.30 4.64
CA SER A 82 -2.34 16.89 5.82
C SER A 82 -1.57 15.88 6.68
N PHE A 83 -0.87 14.93 6.05
CA PHE A 83 -0.06 13.93 6.75
C PHE A 83 1.07 14.59 7.56
N TYR A 84 1.78 15.56 6.98
CA TYR A 84 2.92 16.21 7.63
C TYR A 84 2.51 17.35 8.59
N LEU A 85 1.27 17.81 8.56
CA LEU A 85 0.80 19.00 9.30
C LEU A 85 1.19 19.05 10.77
N LEU A 86 1.01 17.95 11.50
CA LEU A 86 1.35 17.92 12.93
C LEU A 86 2.86 17.83 13.16
N TRP A 87 3.58 17.11 12.31
CA TRP A 87 5.03 17.03 12.39
C TRP A 87 5.66 18.39 12.14
N ASP A 88 5.21 19.10 11.12
CA ASP A 88 5.70 20.44 10.77
C ASP A 88 5.39 21.45 11.86
N ARG A 89 4.17 21.39 12.46
CA ARG A 89 3.80 22.26 13.57
C ARG A 89 4.70 22.11 14.78
N HIS A 90 5.24 20.93 15.01
CA HIS A 90 6.10 20.65 16.16
C HIS A 90 7.59 20.63 15.79
N GLY A 91 7.96 21.02 14.58
CA GLY A 91 9.35 21.01 14.10
C GLY A 91 9.98 19.61 14.08
N MET A 92 9.15 18.57 13.97
CA MET A 92 9.58 17.19 13.97
C MET A 92 9.45 16.57 12.57
N LYS A 93 10.06 15.40 12.39
CA LYS A 93 9.87 14.56 11.19
C LYS A 93 9.34 13.19 11.60
N PRO A 94 8.45 12.57 10.81
CA PRO A 94 8.01 11.21 11.09
C PRO A 94 9.19 10.24 11.04
N ILE A 95 9.18 9.26 11.95
CA ILE A 95 10.21 8.23 12.01
C ILE A 95 9.89 7.16 10.96
N ASN A 96 10.90 6.78 10.17
CA ASN A 96 10.80 5.71 9.16
C ASN A 96 9.76 5.95 8.05
N VAL A 97 9.35 7.18 7.84
CA VAL A 97 8.42 7.58 6.78
C VAL A 97 8.99 8.77 6.05
N ASN A 98 9.13 8.66 4.74
CA ASN A 98 9.51 9.75 3.86
C ASN A 98 8.68 9.67 2.58
N PHE A 99 7.63 10.50 2.50
CA PHE A 99 6.85 10.64 1.29
C PHE A 99 7.44 11.76 0.43
N PRO A 100 7.73 11.49 -0.85
CA PRO A 100 8.30 12.48 -1.76
C PRO A 100 7.35 13.66 -1.99
N ASP A 101 7.86 14.72 -2.60
CA ASP A 101 7.09 15.95 -2.83
C ASP A 101 6.03 15.79 -3.93
N SER A 102 6.22 14.83 -4.82
CA SER A 102 5.29 14.56 -5.93
C SER A 102 4.77 13.13 -5.93
N VAL A 103 3.56 12.95 -6.47
CA VAL A 103 3.01 11.61 -6.70
C VAL A 103 3.76 10.85 -7.81
N ASP A 104 4.36 11.58 -8.74
CA ASP A 104 5.18 10.99 -9.81
C ASP A 104 6.39 10.25 -9.20
N GLU A 105 7.08 10.86 -8.24
CA GLU A 105 8.14 10.20 -7.48
C GLU A 105 7.62 9.05 -6.61
N LEU A 106 6.45 9.25 -5.97
CA LEU A 106 5.82 8.19 -5.18
C LEU A 106 5.48 6.96 -6.04
N ALA A 107 5.00 7.17 -7.26
CA ALA A 107 4.72 6.12 -8.23
C ALA A 107 6.03 5.44 -8.71
N ALA A 108 7.08 6.22 -8.96
CA ALA A 108 8.39 5.68 -9.31
C ALA A 108 8.99 4.80 -8.19
N LEU A 109 8.66 5.09 -6.92
CA LEU A 109 9.01 4.25 -5.77
C LEU A 109 8.06 3.05 -5.56
N GLY A 110 7.06 2.86 -6.44
CA GLY A 110 6.06 1.80 -6.33
C GLY A 110 5.06 1.96 -5.18
N GLN A 111 5.02 3.12 -4.53
CA GLN A 111 4.13 3.37 -3.39
C GLN A 111 2.77 3.98 -3.79
N ALA A 112 2.61 4.35 -5.06
CA ALA A 112 1.35 4.65 -5.71
C ALA A 112 1.27 3.90 -7.04
N ILE A 113 0.08 3.39 -7.37
CA ILE A 113 -0.18 2.69 -8.63
C ILE A 113 -1.32 3.44 -9.31
N ILE A 114 -1.02 4.04 -10.46
CA ILE A 114 -1.88 5.02 -11.12
C ILE A 114 -1.95 4.68 -12.60
N GLY A 115 -3.16 4.63 -13.15
CA GLY A 115 -3.32 4.38 -14.59
C GLY A 115 -4.63 3.73 -14.98
N THR A 116 -4.60 3.08 -16.13
CA THR A 116 -5.72 2.27 -16.64
C THR A 116 -5.88 0.97 -15.84
N PRO A 117 -7.05 0.30 -15.91
CA PRO A 117 -7.28 -0.97 -15.21
C PRO A 117 -6.21 -2.02 -15.49
N ASP A 118 -5.82 -2.20 -16.75
CA ASP A 118 -4.83 -3.22 -17.14
C ASP A 118 -3.46 -2.96 -16.50
N LYS A 119 -3.01 -1.70 -16.53
CA LYS A 119 -1.73 -1.29 -15.94
C LYS A 119 -1.75 -1.48 -14.42
N VAL A 120 -2.82 -1.01 -13.78
CA VAL A 120 -2.94 -1.10 -12.32
C VAL A 120 -3.04 -2.55 -11.87
N GLY A 121 -3.83 -3.38 -12.55
CA GLY A 121 -3.94 -4.80 -12.27
C GLY A 121 -2.61 -5.54 -12.38
N ALA A 122 -1.90 -5.35 -13.50
CA ALA A 122 -0.59 -5.94 -13.72
C ALA A 122 0.41 -5.53 -12.62
N GLU A 123 0.42 -4.26 -12.24
CA GLU A 123 1.35 -3.75 -11.23
C GLU A 123 1.02 -4.24 -9.81
N ILE A 124 -0.28 -4.35 -9.45
CA ILE A 124 -0.71 -4.95 -8.18
C ILE A 124 -0.22 -6.40 -8.07
N HIS A 125 -0.44 -7.22 -9.11
CA HIS A 125 0.00 -8.61 -9.11
C HIS A 125 1.53 -8.72 -9.02
N ARG A 126 2.25 -7.93 -9.81
CA ARG A 126 3.71 -7.90 -9.78
C ARG A 126 4.25 -7.53 -8.39
N GLN A 127 3.71 -6.48 -7.76
CA GLN A 127 4.14 -6.06 -6.43
C GLN A 127 3.76 -7.08 -5.35
N ALA A 128 2.58 -7.67 -5.43
CA ALA A 128 2.14 -8.70 -4.48
C ALA A 128 3.08 -9.90 -4.47
N GLU A 129 3.49 -10.37 -5.65
CA GLU A 129 4.45 -11.46 -5.81
C GLU A 129 5.84 -11.07 -5.31
N ALA A 130 6.36 -9.93 -5.74
CA ALA A 130 7.68 -9.44 -5.35
C ALA A 130 7.81 -9.22 -3.83
N ALA A 131 6.80 -8.64 -3.21
CA ALA A 131 6.75 -8.40 -1.76
C ALA A 131 6.34 -9.64 -0.95
N GLY A 132 5.90 -10.72 -1.59
CA GLY A 132 5.44 -11.94 -0.92
C GLY A 132 4.21 -11.72 -0.04
N VAL A 133 3.34 -10.77 -0.38
CA VAL A 133 2.10 -10.54 0.37
C VAL A 133 0.98 -11.46 -0.14
N ASN A 134 0.04 -11.79 0.75
CA ASN A 134 -1.18 -12.52 0.42
C ASN A 134 -2.43 -11.64 0.55
N TYR A 135 -2.25 -10.34 0.76
CA TYR A 135 -3.33 -9.36 0.85
C TYR A 135 -2.87 -7.98 0.38
N PHE A 136 -3.65 -7.36 -0.50
CA PHE A 136 -3.34 -6.04 -1.02
C PHE A 136 -4.41 -5.02 -0.60
N LEU A 137 -4.01 -3.94 0.05
CA LEU A 137 -4.92 -2.90 0.53
C LEU A 137 -4.85 -1.70 -0.42
N CYS A 138 -5.91 -1.51 -1.19
CA CYS A 138 -6.03 -0.41 -2.13
C CYS A 138 -6.62 0.82 -1.43
N ARG A 139 -5.91 1.94 -1.46
CA ARG A 139 -6.37 3.22 -0.93
C ARG A 139 -6.86 4.09 -2.07
N PHE A 140 -8.15 4.00 -2.37
CA PHE A 140 -8.79 4.71 -3.50
C PHE A 140 -9.18 6.15 -3.17
N ALA A 141 -9.34 6.48 -1.88
CA ALA A 141 -9.71 7.83 -1.45
C ALA A 141 -8.59 8.43 -0.58
N PHE A 142 -8.05 9.55 -1.01
CA PHE A 142 -7.04 10.30 -0.28
C PHE A 142 -7.01 11.77 -0.76
N GLY A 143 -6.53 12.66 0.11
CA GLY A 143 -6.47 14.09 -0.21
C GLY A 143 -7.87 14.68 -0.49
N ASP A 144 -8.01 15.27 -1.64
CA ASP A 144 -9.27 15.84 -2.15
C ASP A 144 -9.93 14.99 -3.24
N THR A 145 -9.59 13.70 -3.32
CA THR A 145 -10.30 12.78 -4.23
C THR A 145 -11.80 12.89 -4.00
N THR A 146 -12.55 13.22 -5.03
CA THR A 146 -14.00 13.33 -4.95
C THR A 146 -14.64 11.96 -4.81
N TYR A 147 -15.91 11.92 -4.35
CA TYR A 147 -16.67 10.68 -4.29
C TYR A 147 -16.75 9.97 -5.65
N ASP A 148 -17.02 10.73 -6.72
CA ASP A 148 -17.17 10.16 -8.07
C ASP A 148 -15.85 9.57 -8.59
N GLU A 149 -14.72 10.24 -8.37
CA GLU A 149 -13.40 9.74 -8.75
C GLU A 149 -13.01 8.47 -7.97
N ALA A 150 -13.26 8.45 -6.67
CA ALA A 150 -13.02 7.27 -5.85
C ALA A 150 -13.94 6.11 -6.26
N LYS A 151 -15.21 6.39 -6.52
CA LYS A 151 -16.20 5.42 -7.00
C LYS A 151 -15.81 4.86 -8.36
N GLN A 152 -15.39 5.71 -9.31
CA GLN A 152 -14.91 5.28 -10.62
C GLN A 152 -13.73 4.31 -10.47
N SER A 153 -12.73 4.65 -9.64
CA SER A 153 -11.59 3.77 -9.39
C SER A 153 -12.01 2.42 -8.80
N VAL A 154 -12.95 2.40 -7.86
CA VAL A 154 -13.49 1.15 -7.26
C VAL A 154 -14.28 0.34 -8.29
N ASP A 155 -15.13 0.99 -9.08
CA ASP A 155 -15.93 0.31 -10.10
C ASP A 155 -15.05 -0.34 -11.18
N LEU A 156 -14.01 0.37 -11.64
CA LEU A 156 -13.03 -0.15 -12.60
C LEU A 156 -12.21 -1.29 -11.99
N PHE A 157 -11.75 -1.13 -10.76
CA PHE A 157 -11.05 -2.18 -10.03
C PHE A 157 -11.89 -3.46 -9.91
N THR A 158 -13.14 -3.33 -9.50
CA THR A 158 -14.04 -4.47 -9.30
C THR A 158 -14.32 -5.21 -10.61
N ARG A 159 -14.54 -4.46 -11.70
CA ARG A 159 -14.87 -5.06 -13.01
C ARG A 159 -13.70 -5.73 -13.70
N HIS A 160 -12.49 -5.20 -13.54
CA HIS A 160 -11.35 -5.60 -14.38
C HIS A 160 -10.22 -6.30 -13.62
N ILE A 161 -10.14 -6.13 -12.29
CA ILE A 161 -8.98 -6.59 -11.51
C ILE A 161 -9.42 -7.62 -10.44
N ALA A 162 -10.47 -7.33 -9.68
CA ALA A 162 -10.91 -8.16 -8.57
C ALA A 162 -11.90 -9.26 -8.96
N SER A 163 -12.33 -9.31 -10.22
CA SER A 163 -13.19 -10.41 -10.70
C SER A 163 -12.42 -11.73 -10.73
N PRO A 164 -13.02 -12.82 -10.23
CA PRO A 164 -12.41 -14.14 -10.23
C PRO A 164 -12.25 -14.70 -11.64
#